data_f34d27b60d93cf6a9b3bef904dadc8c2
#
_entry.id   f34d27b60d93cf6a9b3bef904dadc8c2
#
_cell.length_a   1.000
_cell.length_b   1.000
_cell.length_c   1.000
_cell.angle_alpha   90.00
_cell.angle_beta   90.00
_cell.angle_gamma   90.00
#
_symmetry.space_group_name_H-M   'P 1'
#
loop_
_entity.id
_entity.type
_entity.pdbx_description
1 polymer ?
#
loop_
_entity_poly.entity_id
_entity_poly.type
_entity_poly.pdbx_seq_one_letter_code
_entity_poly.pdbx_strand_id
1 'polypeptide(L)'
;MGRMTFDLFKRIIDDAEKNVEFISLASRGEPLAAPEINEMLKYTSGKFLNLKINTNASLLDEKKCHAILSGGVKTLVISADAADEKLYSKLRVNGKLSKILKNLELFNKIKETQYSNIKMITRVSGVKISKDQSFKEMNKLWGDLVDQVAFVDYNPWENSYDKDTNNISEPCSDLWRRMFIWWDGLSNPCDIDYKSKLSIGKFPDVSIKDLWSSENYKKIREAHLKKNRSSVKPCNSCVVI
;
A
#
# COMPACT_ATOMS: atom_id res chain seq x y z
N MET A 1 5.03 9.75 14.20
CA MET A 1 4.53 9.60 12.82
C MET A 1 4.47 10.98 12.18
N GLY A 2 4.83 11.11 10.89
CA GLY A 2 4.80 12.36 10.15
C GLY A 2 4.10 12.21 8.80
N ARG A 3 4.21 13.24 7.98
CA ARG A 3 3.70 13.26 6.61
C ARG A 3 4.84 13.60 5.67
N MET A 4 4.91 12.92 4.54
CA MET A 4 5.90 13.21 3.50
C MET A 4 5.64 14.62 2.93
N THR A 5 6.67 15.42 2.85
CA THR A 5 6.59 16.74 2.19
C THR A 5 6.53 16.56 0.68
N PHE A 6 5.97 17.53 -0.03
CA PHE A 6 5.94 17.49 -1.50
C PHE A 6 7.35 17.54 -2.11
N ASP A 7 8.27 18.26 -1.51
CA ASP A 7 9.67 18.29 -1.96
C ASP A 7 10.33 16.92 -1.89
N LEU A 8 10.26 16.25 -0.74
CA LEU A 8 10.79 14.89 -0.60
C LEU A 8 10.11 13.92 -1.58
N PHE A 9 8.78 14.01 -1.72
CA PHE A 9 8.04 13.20 -2.67
C PHE A 9 8.52 13.39 -4.10
N LYS A 10 8.68 14.64 -4.56
CA LYS A 10 9.21 14.94 -5.90
C LYS A 10 10.58 14.31 -6.14
N ARG A 11 11.50 14.48 -5.19
CA ARG A 11 12.84 13.90 -5.29
C ARG A 11 12.81 12.38 -5.38
N ILE A 12 11.91 11.71 -4.62
CA ILE A 12 11.70 10.27 -4.71
C ILE A 12 11.18 9.89 -6.10
N ILE A 13 10.17 10.62 -6.62
CA ILE A 13 9.59 10.35 -7.93
C ILE A 13 10.63 10.52 -9.05
N ASP A 14 11.43 11.58 -9.01
CA ASP A 14 12.44 11.87 -10.04
C ASP A 14 13.56 10.82 -10.07
N ASP A 15 13.99 10.30 -8.91
CA ASP A 15 14.93 9.21 -8.84
C ASP A 15 14.29 7.86 -9.21
N ALA A 16 13.05 7.63 -8.77
CA ALA A 16 12.32 6.39 -9.04
C ALA A 16 11.97 6.24 -10.53
N GLU A 17 11.58 7.31 -11.24
CA GLU A 17 11.20 7.29 -12.67
C GLU A 17 12.25 6.62 -13.56
N LYS A 18 13.53 6.70 -13.17
CA LYS A 18 14.64 6.11 -13.92
C LYS A 18 14.92 4.64 -13.58
N ASN A 19 14.39 4.17 -12.46
CA ASN A 19 14.81 2.91 -11.85
C ASN A 19 13.68 1.91 -11.65
N VAL A 20 12.43 2.33 -11.66
CA VAL A 20 11.27 1.47 -11.38
C VAL A 20 10.12 1.72 -12.34
N GLU A 21 9.36 0.67 -12.63
CA GLU A 21 8.19 0.72 -13.51
C GLU A 21 6.89 0.95 -12.73
N PHE A 22 6.84 0.54 -11.45
CA PHE A 22 5.65 0.50 -10.63
C PHE A 22 5.86 1.21 -9.30
N ILE A 23 4.93 2.09 -8.95
CA ILE A 23 4.89 2.77 -7.65
C ILE A 23 3.54 2.50 -6.97
N SER A 24 3.58 2.34 -5.65
CA SER A 24 2.38 2.24 -4.83
C SER A 24 2.40 3.26 -3.69
N LEU A 25 1.36 4.09 -3.63
CA LEU A 25 1.10 4.95 -2.48
C LEU A 25 0.25 4.15 -1.48
N ALA A 26 0.92 3.57 -0.51
CA ALA A 26 0.33 2.59 0.39
C ALA A 26 1.14 2.38 1.66
N SER A 27 0.79 1.35 2.43
CA SER A 27 1.43 0.82 3.63
C SER A 27 1.02 1.58 4.88
N ARG A 28 1.87 2.41 5.46
CA ARG A 28 1.60 3.04 6.76
C ARG A 28 0.92 4.38 6.59
N GLY A 29 -0.32 4.48 7.11
CA GLY A 29 -1.13 5.67 7.02
C GLY A 29 -2.09 5.67 5.83
N GLU A 30 -2.75 6.81 5.64
CA GLU A 30 -3.75 7.02 4.59
C GLU A 30 -3.18 8.01 3.56
N PRO A 31 -2.94 7.60 2.31
CA PRO A 31 -2.38 8.48 1.29
C PRO A 31 -3.20 9.75 1.06
N LEU A 32 -4.53 9.63 1.08
CA LEU A 32 -5.42 10.77 0.87
C LEU A 32 -5.43 11.78 2.04
N ALA A 33 -4.74 11.48 3.14
CA ALA A 33 -4.53 12.40 4.25
C ALA A 33 -3.28 13.30 4.06
N ALA A 34 -2.46 13.05 3.04
CA ALA A 34 -1.36 13.95 2.73
C ALA A 34 -1.91 15.30 2.25
N PRO A 35 -1.45 16.44 2.82
CA PRO A 35 -2.00 17.75 2.49
C PRO A 35 -1.90 18.09 1.00
N GLU A 36 -0.81 17.69 0.37
CA GLU A 36 -0.47 18.01 -1.02
C GLU A 36 -0.70 16.81 -1.97
N ILE A 37 -1.62 15.89 -1.62
CA ILE A 37 -1.83 14.66 -2.40
C ILE A 37 -2.22 14.94 -3.85
N ASN A 38 -3.00 16.00 -4.09
CA ASN A 38 -3.45 16.36 -5.44
C ASN A 38 -2.26 16.76 -6.33
N GLU A 39 -1.35 17.56 -5.77
CA GLU A 39 -0.12 17.99 -6.43
C GLU A 39 0.83 16.81 -6.64
N MET A 40 0.94 15.92 -5.65
CA MET A 40 1.72 14.69 -5.73
C MET A 40 1.24 13.78 -6.87
N LEU A 41 -0.07 13.57 -6.99
CA LEU A 41 -0.66 12.76 -8.06
C LEU A 41 -0.47 13.41 -9.44
N LYS A 42 -0.65 14.73 -9.54
CA LYS A 42 -0.38 15.46 -10.78
C LYS A 42 1.09 15.33 -11.21
N TYR A 43 2.00 15.36 -10.24
CA TYR A 43 3.44 15.28 -10.51
C TYR A 43 3.87 13.89 -10.99
N THR A 44 3.20 12.82 -10.55
CA THR A 44 3.50 11.43 -10.97
C THR A 44 2.87 11.04 -12.30
N SER A 45 1.98 11.87 -12.84
CA SER A 45 1.25 11.54 -14.06
C SER A 45 2.19 11.23 -15.23
N GLY A 46 2.02 10.06 -15.84
CA GLY A 46 2.81 9.62 -17.01
C GLY A 46 4.23 9.13 -16.72
N LYS A 47 4.70 9.18 -15.47
CA LYS A 47 6.09 8.81 -15.12
C LYS A 47 6.30 7.31 -14.91
N PHE A 48 5.25 6.54 -14.67
CA PHE A 48 5.33 5.10 -14.36
C PHE A 48 4.32 4.31 -15.18
N LEU A 49 4.64 3.05 -15.46
CA LEU A 49 3.72 2.12 -16.13
C LEU A 49 2.48 1.86 -15.28
N ASN A 50 2.65 1.78 -13.96
CA ASN A 50 1.54 1.67 -13.02
C ASN A 50 1.80 2.49 -11.75
N LEU A 51 0.90 3.42 -11.50
CA LEU A 51 0.74 4.09 -10.21
C LEU A 51 -0.47 3.49 -9.51
N LYS A 52 -0.24 2.90 -8.34
CA LYS A 52 -1.28 2.29 -7.50
C LYS A 52 -1.49 3.11 -6.23
N ILE A 53 -2.74 3.24 -5.82
CA ILE A 53 -3.12 3.84 -4.52
C ILE A 53 -3.91 2.81 -3.72
N ASN A 54 -3.55 2.63 -2.44
CA ASN A 54 -4.39 1.92 -1.46
C ASN A 54 -4.93 2.95 -0.47
N THR A 55 -6.24 3.04 -0.35
CA THR A 55 -6.92 4.02 0.51
C THR A 55 -8.08 3.39 1.27
N ASN A 56 -8.39 3.91 2.44
CA ASN A 56 -9.64 3.59 3.12
C ASN A 56 -10.85 4.37 2.54
N ALA A 57 -10.62 5.22 1.55
CA ALA A 57 -11.59 6.07 0.85
C ALA A 57 -12.40 7.04 1.73
N SER A 58 -12.10 7.16 3.03
CA SER A 58 -12.84 8.07 3.93
C SER A 58 -12.65 9.55 3.60
N LEU A 59 -11.53 9.87 2.94
CA LEU A 59 -11.16 11.22 2.52
C LEU A 59 -11.27 11.43 1.00
N LEU A 60 -11.92 10.51 0.30
CA LEU A 60 -12.14 10.58 -1.15
C LEU A 60 -13.26 11.58 -1.44
N ASP A 61 -12.89 12.84 -1.61
CA ASP A 61 -13.75 13.95 -2.02
C ASP A 61 -13.63 14.21 -3.54
N GLU A 62 -14.45 15.10 -4.07
CA GLU A 62 -14.49 15.44 -5.50
C GLU A 62 -13.11 15.86 -6.05
N LYS A 63 -12.38 16.73 -5.33
CA LYS A 63 -11.04 17.18 -5.73
C LYS A 63 -10.06 16.03 -5.86
N LYS A 64 -10.10 15.09 -4.91
CA LYS A 64 -9.24 13.90 -4.93
C LYS A 64 -9.67 12.89 -6.00
N CYS A 65 -10.98 12.77 -6.29
CA CYS A 65 -11.45 11.98 -7.43
C CYS A 65 -10.83 12.50 -8.74
N HIS A 66 -10.90 13.80 -8.99
CA HIS A 66 -10.27 14.41 -10.16
C HIS A 66 -8.75 14.20 -10.17
N ALA A 67 -8.08 14.40 -9.04
CA ALA A 67 -6.63 14.21 -8.96
C ALA A 67 -6.21 12.77 -9.24
N ILE A 68 -6.94 11.78 -8.74
CA ILE A 68 -6.69 10.35 -9.01
C ILE A 68 -6.92 10.04 -10.49
N LEU A 69 -8.04 10.49 -11.06
CA LEU A 69 -8.42 10.20 -12.43
C LEU A 69 -7.50 10.88 -13.46
N SER A 70 -7.10 12.12 -13.22
CA SER A 70 -6.17 12.84 -14.10
C SER A 70 -4.69 12.56 -13.81
N GLY A 71 -4.37 12.06 -12.61
CA GLY A 71 -3.00 11.83 -12.14
C GLY A 71 -2.34 10.55 -12.66
N GLY A 72 -2.97 9.82 -13.60
CA GLY A 72 -2.38 8.63 -14.21
C GLY A 72 -2.41 7.38 -13.33
N VAL A 73 -3.22 7.36 -12.27
CA VAL A 73 -3.42 6.18 -11.42
C VAL A 73 -4.02 5.05 -12.25
N LYS A 74 -3.38 3.89 -12.25
CA LYS A 74 -3.83 2.70 -12.99
C LYS A 74 -4.58 1.71 -12.11
N THR A 75 -4.36 1.77 -10.80
CA THR A 75 -5.03 0.87 -9.84
C THR A 75 -5.40 1.64 -8.58
N LEU A 76 -6.70 1.72 -8.30
CA LEU A 76 -7.23 2.26 -7.05
C LEU A 76 -7.77 1.12 -6.20
N VAL A 77 -7.16 0.88 -5.05
CA VAL A 77 -7.59 -0.14 -4.09
C VAL A 77 -8.26 0.51 -2.91
N ILE A 78 -9.50 0.16 -2.68
CA ILE A 78 -10.29 0.55 -1.52
C ILE A 78 -10.14 -0.54 -0.46
N SER A 79 -9.61 -0.17 0.70
CA SER A 79 -9.46 -1.07 1.83
C SER A 79 -10.77 -1.16 2.61
N ALA A 80 -11.54 -2.25 2.42
CA ALA A 80 -12.78 -2.50 3.13
C ALA A 80 -12.91 -3.98 3.53
N ASP A 81 -13.26 -4.25 4.78
CA ASP A 81 -13.22 -5.60 5.37
C ASP A 81 -14.61 -6.18 5.62
N ALA A 82 -15.70 -5.44 5.38
CA ALA A 82 -17.06 -5.90 5.61
C ALA A 82 -18.05 -5.32 4.61
N ALA A 83 -19.22 -5.96 4.52
CA ALA A 83 -20.34 -5.57 3.68
C ALA A 83 -21.55 -5.03 4.48
N ASP A 84 -21.44 -4.95 5.79
CA ASP A 84 -22.46 -4.33 6.66
C ASP A 84 -21.83 -3.31 7.61
N GLU A 85 -22.62 -2.31 8.01
CA GLU A 85 -22.13 -1.17 8.79
C GLU A 85 -21.62 -1.59 10.17
N LYS A 86 -22.28 -2.56 10.83
CA LYS A 86 -21.93 -2.99 12.19
C LYS A 86 -20.57 -3.71 12.20
N LEU A 87 -20.36 -4.64 11.29
CA LEU A 87 -19.10 -5.36 11.17
C LEU A 87 -17.99 -4.43 10.65
N TYR A 88 -18.30 -3.56 9.68
CA TYR A 88 -17.36 -2.60 9.15
C TYR A 88 -16.80 -1.67 10.24
N SER A 89 -17.67 -1.05 11.05
CA SER A 89 -17.25 -0.15 12.13
C SER A 89 -16.50 -0.87 13.25
N LYS A 90 -16.77 -2.16 13.47
CA LYS A 90 -16.02 -3.01 14.42
C LYS A 90 -14.60 -3.30 13.93
N LEU A 91 -14.44 -3.61 12.64
CA LEU A 91 -13.14 -3.97 12.06
C LEU A 91 -12.31 -2.71 11.71
N ARG A 92 -12.98 -1.63 11.34
CA ARG A 92 -12.39 -0.34 10.99
C ARG A 92 -12.83 0.74 11.97
N VAL A 93 -12.09 0.86 13.07
CA VAL A 93 -12.40 1.81 14.15
C VAL A 93 -12.59 3.23 13.59
N ASN A 94 -13.70 3.87 13.96
CA ASN A 94 -14.15 5.17 13.43
C ASN A 94 -14.53 5.18 11.92
N GLY A 95 -14.51 4.03 11.26
CA GLY A 95 -14.97 3.90 9.88
C GLY A 95 -16.49 3.87 9.79
N LYS A 96 -17.05 4.47 8.73
CA LYS A 96 -18.48 4.43 8.38
C LYS A 96 -18.62 3.90 6.97
N LEU A 97 -19.21 2.72 6.81
CA LEU A 97 -19.38 2.08 5.51
C LEU A 97 -20.21 2.96 4.57
N SER A 98 -21.32 3.53 5.08
CA SER A 98 -22.18 4.43 4.32
C SER A 98 -21.42 5.63 3.70
N LYS A 99 -20.43 6.17 4.41
CA LYS A 99 -19.56 7.23 3.87
C LYS A 99 -18.68 6.75 2.73
N ILE A 100 -18.12 5.56 2.86
CA ILE A 100 -17.22 5.00 1.83
C ILE A 100 -18.01 4.70 0.56
N LEU A 101 -19.20 4.11 0.68
CA LEU A 101 -20.09 3.84 -0.44
C LEU A 101 -20.42 5.14 -1.18
N LYS A 102 -20.87 6.18 -0.46
CA LYS A 102 -21.16 7.50 -1.05
C LYS A 102 -19.96 8.10 -1.78
N ASN A 103 -18.76 8.01 -1.20
CA ASN A 103 -17.54 8.52 -1.81
C ASN A 103 -17.19 7.74 -3.09
N LEU A 104 -17.40 6.44 -3.10
CA LEU A 104 -17.13 5.59 -4.26
C LEU A 104 -18.17 5.81 -5.38
N GLU A 105 -19.45 5.98 -5.03
CA GLU A 105 -20.51 6.39 -5.98
C GLU A 105 -20.17 7.72 -6.66
N LEU A 106 -19.70 8.71 -5.89
CA LEU A 106 -19.23 9.98 -6.43
C LEU A 106 -18.03 9.77 -7.39
N PHE A 107 -17.06 8.95 -6.99
CA PHE A 107 -15.90 8.63 -7.82
C PHE A 107 -16.33 8.00 -9.15
N ASN A 108 -17.22 7.01 -9.11
CA ASN A 108 -17.71 6.32 -10.30
C ASN A 108 -18.47 7.29 -11.22
N LYS A 109 -19.36 8.12 -10.66
CA LYS A 109 -20.06 9.14 -11.41
C LYS A 109 -19.11 10.10 -12.15
N ILE A 110 -18.08 10.59 -11.47
CA ILE A 110 -17.08 11.48 -12.09
C ILE A 110 -16.30 10.72 -13.17
N LYS A 111 -15.87 9.48 -12.89
CA LYS A 111 -15.17 8.62 -13.84
C LYS A 111 -15.98 8.44 -15.12
N GLU A 112 -17.24 8.07 -15.00
CA GLU A 112 -18.13 7.81 -16.13
C GLU A 112 -18.45 9.06 -16.95
N THR A 113 -18.71 10.19 -16.29
CA THR A 113 -19.17 11.41 -16.96
C THR A 113 -18.03 12.25 -17.55
N GLN A 114 -16.84 12.25 -16.93
CA GLN A 114 -15.75 13.18 -17.28
C GLN A 114 -14.45 12.47 -17.67
N TYR A 115 -14.29 11.18 -17.35
CA TYR A 115 -13.06 10.42 -17.57
C TYR A 115 -13.33 9.03 -18.18
N SER A 116 -14.36 8.89 -19.00
CA SER A 116 -14.81 7.60 -19.57
C SER A 116 -13.72 6.84 -20.37
N ASN A 117 -12.75 7.55 -20.93
CA ASN A 117 -11.65 6.97 -21.70
C ASN A 117 -10.48 6.47 -20.83
N ILE A 118 -10.49 6.75 -19.52
CA ILE A 118 -9.39 6.34 -18.65
C ILE A 118 -9.49 4.86 -18.31
N LYS A 119 -8.45 4.11 -18.65
CA LYS A 119 -8.29 2.70 -18.25
C LYS A 119 -7.67 2.65 -16.85
N MET A 120 -8.48 2.35 -15.87
CA MET A 120 -8.11 2.18 -14.48
C MET A 120 -8.84 0.97 -13.91
N ILE A 121 -8.16 0.19 -13.08
CA ILE A 121 -8.76 -0.89 -12.30
C ILE A 121 -9.11 -0.35 -10.91
N THR A 122 -10.36 -0.49 -10.53
CA THR A 122 -10.83 -0.27 -9.16
C THR A 122 -10.98 -1.61 -8.44
N ARG A 123 -10.56 -1.68 -7.18
CA ARG A 123 -10.61 -2.93 -6.42
C ARG A 123 -10.97 -2.66 -4.97
N VAL A 124 -11.88 -3.44 -4.43
CA VAL A 124 -12.02 -3.58 -2.98
C VAL A 124 -11.16 -4.74 -2.50
N SER A 125 -10.32 -4.48 -1.50
CA SER A 125 -9.51 -5.49 -0.83
C SER A 125 -9.81 -5.50 0.66
N GLY A 126 -10.36 -6.61 1.13
CA GLY A 126 -10.59 -6.88 2.54
C GLY A 126 -9.57 -7.86 3.12
N VAL A 127 -9.28 -7.73 4.39
CA VAL A 127 -8.49 -8.69 5.16
C VAL A 127 -9.43 -9.59 5.94
N LYS A 128 -9.33 -10.90 5.79
CA LYS A 128 -10.17 -11.87 6.49
C LYS A 128 -9.62 -12.10 7.91
N ILE A 129 -10.23 -11.45 8.88
CA ILE A 129 -9.85 -11.48 10.30
C ILE A 129 -10.85 -12.28 11.12
N SER A 130 -12.13 -12.24 10.74
CA SER A 130 -13.24 -12.82 11.48
C SER A 130 -14.02 -13.83 10.63
N LYS A 131 -14.63 -14.82 11.30
CA LYS A 131 -15.56 -15.78 10.68
C LYS A 131 -16.86 -15.10 10.21
N ASP A 132 -17.18 -13.93 10.76
CA ASP A 132 -18.36 -13.17 10.38
C ASP A 132 -18.24 -12.49 9.01
N GLN A 133 -17.03 -12.45 8.43
CA GLN A 133 -16.79 -11.88 7.11
C GLN A 133 -17.12 -12.91 6.02
N SER A 134 -18.01 -12.52 5.10
CA SER A 134 -18.43 -13.34 3.97
C SER A 134 -17.98 -12.73 2.64
N PHE A 135 -17.24 -13.48 1.84
CA PHE A 135 -16.87 -13.07 0.48
C PHE A 135 -18.12 -12.86 -0.40
N LYS A 136 -19.13 -13.69 -0.23
CA LYS A 136 -20.39 -13.56 -0.98
C LYS A 136 -21.07 -12.22 -0.72
N GLU A 137 -21.16 -11.80 0.55
CA GLU A 137 -21.76 -10.52 0.91
C GLU A 137 -20.89 -9.34 0.45
N MET A 138 -19.56 -9.49 0.56
CA MET A 138 -18.63 -8.50 0.01
C MET A 138 -18.82 -8.34 -1.50
N ASN A 139 -18.87 -9.43 -2.24
CA ASN A 139 -19.06 -9.38 -3.69
C ASN A 139 -20.43 -8.81 -4.08
N LYS A 140 -21.47 -9.12 -3.30
CA LYS A 140 -22.82 -8.58 -3.52
C LYS A 140 -22.89 -7.06 -3.32
N LEU A 141 -22.22 -6.52 -2.29
CA LEU A 141 -22.23 -5.08 -2.01
C LEU A 141 -21.31 -4.30 -2.94
N TRP A 142 -20.08 -4.80 -3.14
CA TRP A 142 -19.01 -4.05 -3.79
C TRP A 142 -18.89 -4.36 -5.29
N GLY A 143 -19.41 -5.52 -5.75
CA GLY A 143 -19.20 -6.01 -7.11
C GLY A 143 -19.72 -5.09 -8.22
N ASP A 144 -20.78 -4.33 -7.94
CA ASP A 144 -21.32 -3.35 -8.89
C ASP A 144 -20.62 -1.98 -8.82
N LEU A 145 -19.78 -1.78 -7.80
CA LEU A 145 -19.10 -0.50 -7.54
C LEU A 145 -17.63 -0.51 -7.96
N VAL A 146 -17.03 -1.68 -8.12
CA VAL A 146 -15.61 -1.84 -8.46
C VAL A 146 -15.40 -2.99 -9.45
N ASP A 147 -14.28 -2.93 -10.19
CA ASP A 147 -13.93 -3.97 -11.16
C ASP A 147 -13.54 -5.31 -10.49
N GLN A 148 -13.06 -5.27 -9.24
CA GLN A 148 -12.57 -6.46 -8.53
C GLN A 148 -12.89 -6.40 -7.04
N VAL A 149 -13.34 -7.53 -6.49
CA VAL A 149 -13.47 -7.74 -5.04
C VAL A 149 -12.55 -8.89 -4.62
N ALA A 150 -11.76 -8.69 -3.57
CA ALA A 150 -10.87 -9.72 -3.06
C ALA A 150 -10.79 -9.69 -1.53
N PHE A 151 -10.65 -10.86 -0.93
CA PHE A 151 -10.11 -11.03 0.40
C PHE A 151 -8.67 -11.51 0.33
N VAL A 152 -7.86 -11.01 1.26
CA VAL A 152 -6.55 -11.55 1.58
C VAL A 152 -6.61 -12.13 2.98
N ASP A 153 -5.90 -13.23 3.20
CA ASP A 153 -5.80 -13.80 4.52
C ASP A 153 -5.04 -12.86 5.45
N TYR A 154 -5.49 -12.83 6.70
CA TYR A 154 -4.83 -12.03 7.71
C TYR A 154 -3.42 -12.54 7.97
N ASN A 155 -2.45 -11.67 7.72
CA ASN A 155 -1.08 -11.89 8.13
C ASN A 155 -0.83 -11.11 9.43
N PRO A 156 -0.68 -11.78 10.57
CA PRO A 156 -0.50 -11.13 11.86
C PRO A 156 0.90 -10.50 11.97
N TRP A 157 1.07 -9.36 11.33
CA TRP A 157 2.32 -8.59 11.33
C TRP A 157 2.51 -7.75 12.61
N GLU A 158 1.43 -7.52 13.35
CA GLU A 158 1.50 -6.85 14.64
C GLU A 158 2.36 -7.69 15.59
N ASN A 159 3.17 -7.01 16.35
CA ASN A 159 4.09 -7.64 17.30
C ASN A 159 5.08 -8.64 16.67
N SER A 160 5.38 -8.49 15.36
CA SER A 160 6.35 -9.38 14.68
C SER A 160 7.73 -9.41 15.37
N TYR A 161 8.04 -8.38 16.18
CA TYR A 161 9.26 -8.34 16.97
C TYR A 161 9.18 -9.09 18.30
N ASP A 162 8.00 -9.37 18.78
CA ASP A 162 7.75 -9.94 20.11
C ASP A 162 7.15 -11.35 20.01
N LYS A 163 6.96 -11.88 18.80
CA LYS A 163 6.52 -13.26 18.54
C LYS A 163 7.67 -14.24 18.58
N ASP A 164 7.32 -15.50 18.89
CA ASP A 164 8.22 -16.62 18.78
C ASP A 164 8.73 -16.82 17.36
N THR A 165 9.91 -17.37 17.24
CA THR A 165 10.48 -17.77 15.95
C THR A 165 9.67 -18.91 15.35
N ASN A 166 9.52 -18.90 14.02
CA ASN A 166 8.93 -20.00 13.26
C ASN A 166 10.02 -20.80 12.51
N ASN A 167 9.62 -21.91 11.92
CA ASN A 167 10.52 -22.80 11.17
C ASN A 167 10.54 -22.51 9.66
N ILE A 168 10.03 -21.34 9.20
CA ILE A 168 10.02 -20.98 7.79
C ILE A 168 11.44 -20.65 7.35
N SER A 169 11.96 -21.42 6.41
CA SER A 169 13.30 -21.23 5.84
C SER A 169 13.28 -20.65 4.43
N GLU A 170 12.11 -20.66 3.78
CA GLU A 170 11.90 -20.17 2.41
C GLU A 170 12.20 -18.68 2.32
N PRO A 171 12.92 -18.26 1.26
CA PRO A 171 13.17 -16.83 1.02
C PRO A 171 11.88 -16.05 0.83
N CYS A 172 11.78 -14.89 1.47
CA CYS A 172 10.65 -13.97 1.26
C CYS A 172 10.80 -13.29 -0.10
N SER A 173 9.82 -13.50 -1.00
CA SER A 173 9.83 -12.93 -2.35
C SER A 173 9.82 -11.39 -2.38
N ASP A 174 9.29 -10.74 -1.33
CA ASP A 174 9.22 -9.28 -1.24
C ASP A 174 10.60 -8.61 -1.25
N LEU A 175 11.63 -9.27 -0.76
CA LEU A 175 13.00 -8.75 -0.77
C LEU A 175 13.57 -8.52 -2.18
N TRP A 176 12.99 -9.14 -3.21
CA TRP A 176 13.39 -9.00 -4.62
C TRP A 176 12.38 -8.26 -5.48
N ARG A 177 11.26 -7.81 -4.88
CA ARG A 177 10.17 -7.19 -5.64
C ARG A 177 9.92 -5.75 -5.26
N ARG A 178 10.23 -5.33 -4.03
CA ARG A 178 9.88 -4.01 -3.51
C ARG A 178 10.78 -3.53 -2.39
N MET A 179 10.77 -2.23 -2.16
CA MET A 179 11.28 -1.55 -0.99
C MET A 179 10.32 -0.42 -0.61
N PHE A 180 10.45 0.08 0.58
CA PHE A 180 9.60 1.13 1.12
C PHE A 180 10.43 2.35 1.49
N ILE A 181 9.95 3.54 1.13
CA ILE A 181 10.51 4.80 1.58
C ILE A 181 9.43 5.49 2.41
N TRP A 182 9.72 5.71 3.69
CA TRP A 182 8.78 6.34 4.63
C TRP A 182 8.73 7.85 4.43
N TRP A 183 7.80 8.46 5.16
CA TRP A 183 7.52 9.90 5.12
C TRP A 183 8.73 10.80 5.39
N ASP A 184 9.77 10.31 6.06
CA ASP A 184 11.02 10.99 6.42
C ASP A 184 12.22 10.56 5.56
N GLY A 185 11.98 9.74 4.54
CA GLY A 185 13.01 9.20 3.65
C GLY A 185 13.67 7.93 4.16
N LEU A 186 13.37 7.47 5.38
CA LEU A 186 13.94 6.22 5.90
C LEU A 186 13.46 5.05 5.03
N SER A 187 14.41 4.25 4.54
CA SER A 187 14.13 3.20 3.55
C SER A 187 14.27 1.82 4.17
N ASN A 188 13.29 0.95 3.87
CA ASN A 188 13.16 -0.37 4.46
C ASN A 188 12.87 -1.43 3.38
N PRO A 189 13.33 -2.67 3.55
CA PRO A 189 13.06 -3.75 2.62
C PRO A 189 11.60 -4.26 2.69
N CYS A 190 10.92 -4.00 3.81
CA CYS A 190 9.62 -4.57 4.11
C CYS A 190 8.82 -3.66 5.05
N ASP A 191 7.49 -3.64 4.93
CA ASP A 191 6.59 -2.88 5.81
C ASP A 191 6.24 -3.61 7.12
N ILE A 192 6.50 -4.91 7.21
CA ILE A 192 6.39 -5.68 8.46
C ILE A 192 7.45 -5.22 9.48
N ASP A 193 8.58 -4.75 9.01
CA ASP A 193 9.60 -4.10 9.84
C ASP A 193 9.15 -2.70 10.30
N TYR A 194 8.11 -2.64 11.11
CA TYR A 194 7.53 -1.37 11.57
C TYR A 194 8.46 -0.57 12.52
N LYS A 195 9.48 -1.21 13.09
CA LYS A 195 10.52 -0.54 13.90
C LYS A 195 11.71 -0.06 13.06
N SER A 196 11.71 -0.34 11.75
CA SER A 196 12.79 0.00 10.80
C SER A 196 14.17 -0.49 11.24
N LYS A 197 14.24 -1.66 11.89
CA LYS A 197 15.52 -2.26 12.30
C LYS A 197 16.30 -2.85 11.13
N LEU A 198 15.62 -3.15 10.02
CA LEU A 198 16.23 -3.62 8.77
C LEU A 198 16.46 -2.46 7.78
N SER A 199 16.47 -1.22 8.26
CA SER A 199 16.67 -0.08 7.38
C SER A 199 17.90 -0.27 6.48
N ILE A 200 17.72 0.02 5.21
CA ILE A 200 18.74 -0.09 4.16
C ILE A 200 19.43 1.24 3.85
N GLY A 201 19.03 2.30 4.54
CA GLY A 201 19.55 3.64 4.41
C GLY A 201 18.44 4.70 4.39
N LYS A 202 18.80 5.91 4.01
CA LYS A 202 17.87 7.05 3.97
C LYS A 202 17.97 7.80 2.65
N PHE A 203 16.84 7.98 1.99
CA PHE A 203 16.72 8.88 0.85
C PHE A 203 16.51 10.32 1.37
N PRO A 204 17.12 11.35 0.80
CA PRO A 204 17.92 11.38 -0.41
C PRO A 204 19.45 11.32 -0.17
N ASP A 205 19.89 10.93 1.02
CA ASP A 205 21.32 10.79 1.31
C ASP A 205 21.96 9.71 0.42
N VAL A 206 21.14 8.71 0.05
CA VAL A 206 21.49 7.58 -0.84
C VAL A 206 20.41 7.46 -1.92
N SER A 207 20.80 7.23 -3.18
CA SER A 207 19.87 7.04 -4.30
C SER A 207 19.03 5.76 -4.15
N ILE A 208 17.84 5.70 -4.81
CA ILE A 208 17.00 4.51 -4.81
C ILE A 208 17.74 3.28 -5.34
N LYS A 209 18.55 3.45 -6.39
CA LYS A 209 19.39 2.40 -6.95
C LYS A 209 20.41 1.87 -5.94
N ASP A 210 21.08 2.77 -5.22
CA ASP A 210 22.12 2.40 -4.26
C ASP A 210 21.50 1.81 -2.98
N LEU A 211 20.33 2.31 -2.54
CA LEU A 211 19.54 1.70 -1.47
C LEU A 211 19.16 0.24 -1.80
N TRP A 212 18.69 -0.01 -3.03
CA TRP A 212 18.34 -1.35 -3.51
C TRP A 212 19.51 -2.33 -3.53
N SER A 213 20.71 -1.82 -3.83
CA SER A 213 21.95 -2.59 -3.90
C SER A 213 22.86 -2.44 -2.67
N SER A 214 22.35 -1.84 -1.59
CA SER A 214 23.11 -1.62 -0.36
C SER A 214 23.60 -2.92 0.29
N GLU A 215 24.73 -2.84 0.99
CA GLU A 215 25.29 -3.98 1.72
C GLU A 215 24.32 -4.54 2.77
N ASN A 216 23.53 -3.68 3.44
CA ASN A 216 22.51 -4.12 4.37
C ASN A 216 21.43 -4.95 3.66
N TYR A 217 20.98 -4.51 2.49
CA TYR A 217 19.97 -5.26 1.75
C TYR A 217 20.51 -6.59 1.21
N LYS A 218 21.77 -6.60 0.73
CA LYS A 218 22.45 -7.84 0.30
C LYS A 218 22.56 -8.85 1.43
N LYS A 219 22.98 -8.44 2.63
CA LYS A 219 23.06 -9.32 3.81
C LYS A 219 21.72 -9.95 4.17
N ILE A 220 20.63 -9.18 4.12
CA ILE A 220 19.28 -9.71 4.38
C ILE A 220 18.91 -10.77 3.32
N ARG A 221 19.12 -10.46 2.03
CA ARG A 221 18.85 -11.39 0.92
C ARG A 221 19.69 -12.66 1.03
N GLU A 222 20.98 -12.53 1.33
CA GLU A 222 21.88 -13.67 1.52
C GLU A 222 21.45 -14.59 2.66
N ALA A 223 21.04 -14.02 3.81
CA ALA A 223 20.53 -14.81 4.91
C ALA A 223 19.31 -15.65 4.48
N HIS A 224 18.40 -15.07 3.70
CA HIS A 224 17.24 -15.76 3.14
C HIS A 224 17.64 -16.86 2.15
N LEU A 225 18.55 -16.59 1.21
CA LEU A 225 19.04 -17.55 0.22
C LEU A 225 19.79 -18.73 0.88
N LYS A 226 20.51 -18.47 1.96
CA LYS A 226 21.21 -19.50 2.74
C LYS A 226 20.29 -20.27 3.72
N LYS A 227 18.96 -20.08 3.60
CA LYS A 227 17.95 -20.64 4.52
C LYS A 227 18.17 -20.29 6.00
N ASN A 228 18.85 -19.20 6.26
CA ASN A 228 19.15 -18.66 7.60
C ASN A 228 18.27 -17.45 7.94
N ARG A 229 17.01 -17.48 7.50
CA ARG A 229 16.02 -16.44 7.77
C ARG A 229 15.78 -16.25 9.27
N SER A 230 15.93 -17.30 10.04
CA SER A 230 15.81 -17.29 11.51
C SER A 230 16.79 -16.33 12.20
N SER A 231 17.93 -16.00 11.58
CA SER A 231 18.90 -15.06 12.12
C SER A 231 18.51 -13.60 11.91
N VAL A 232 17.47 -13.31 11.11
CA VAL A 232 17.05 -11.94 10.74
C VAL A 232 15.74 -11.61 11.46
N LYS A 233 15.76 -10.67 12.40
CA LYS A 233 14.55 -10.18 13.08
C LYS A 233 14.02 -8.93 12.36
N PRO A 234 12.73 -8.84 11.97
CA PRO A 234 11.58 -9.69 12.36
C PRO A 234 11.29 -10.85 11.39
N CYS A 235 12.13 -11.15 10.40
CA CYS A 235 11.87 -12.22 9.43
C CYS A 235 11.73 -13.60 10.07
N ASN A 236 12.40 -13.82 11.20
CA ASN A 236 12.38 -15.07 11.97
C ASN A 236 10.99 -15.45 12.54
N SER A 237 10.09 -14.50 12.68
CA SER A 237 8.71 -14.70 13.16
C SER A 237 7.65 -14.36 12.11
N CYS A 238 8.06 -13.85 10.95
CA CYS A 238 7.16 -13.47 9.87
C CYS A 238 6.72 -14.68 9.04
N VAL A 239 5.44 -14.73 8.64
CA VAL A 239 4.85 -15.85 7.88
C VAL A 239 4.83 -15.61 6.35
N VAL A 240 5.27 -14.46 5.89
CA VAL A 240 5.34 -14.13 4.44
C VAL A 240 6.51 -14.85 3.77
N ILE A 241 6.27 -15.49 2.64
CA ILE A 241 7.24 -16.17 1.78
C ILE A 241 7.23 -15.59 0.36
#